data_0ca1d46efbd16c34b4de476502c351a7
#
_entry.id   0ca1d46efbd16c34b4de476502c351a7
#
_cell.length_a   1.000
_cell.length_b   1.000
_cell.length_c   1.000
_cell.angle_alpha   90.00
_cell.angle_beta   90.00
_cell.angle_gamma   90.00
#
_symmetry.space_group_name_H-M   'P 1'
#
loop_
_entity.id
_entity.type
_entity.pdbx_description
1 polymer ?
#
loop_
_entity_poly.entity_id
_entity_poly.type
_entity_poly.pdbx_seq_one_letter_code
_entity_poly.pdbx_strand_id
1 'polypeptide(L)'
;MKRALALATAMSAVCAPAAEQGKAVQGQALREMFAEHEFGDGVHFAYRFRADGTFSGTEMAKDVRGTWRLSGREICWTWRQPRGAEECYAARKRGSEVSLFRNGSEQWYGTLKPIRSQPLGGSK
;
A
#
# COMPACT_ATOMS: atom_id res chain seq x y z
N MET A 1 -33.46 36.01 42.06
CA MET A 1 -33.57 35.10 40.90
C MET A 1 -32.18 34.78 40.41
N LYS A 2 -31.73 33.56 40.63
CA LYS A 2 -30.42 33.09 40.16
C LYS A 2 -30.64 32.40 38.83
N ARG A 3 -30.09 32.96 37.75
CA ARG A 3 -30.05 32.29 36.45
C ARG A 3 -28.81 31.39 36.44
N ALA A 4 -29.02 30.12 36.39
CA ALA A 4 -27.95 29.17 36.15
C ALA A 4 -27.59 29.20 34.66
N LEU A 5 -26.41 29.66 34.30
CA LEU A 5 -25.85 29.50 32.99
C LEU A 5 -25.29 28.08 32.89
N ALA A 6 -25.97 27.23 32.15
CA ALA A 6 -25.43 25.95 31.77
C ALA A 6 -24.41 26.18 30.64
N LEU A 7 -23.12 26.07 30.98
CA LEU A 7 -22.08 25.97 29.97
C LEU A 7 -22.15 24.60 29.32
N ALA A 8 -22.74 24.55 28.14
CA ALA A 8 -22.64 23.38 27.31
C ALA A 8 -21.23 23.35 26.68
N THR A 9 -20.35 22.56 27.24
CA THR A 9 -19.08 22.25 26.60
C THR A 9 -19.36 21.35 25.39
N ALA A 10 -19.36 21.94 24.21
CA ALA A 10 -19.40 21.17 22.98
C ALA A 10 -18.05 20.45 22.85
N MET A 11 -18.04 19.14 23.06
CA MET A 11 -16.89 18.33 22.68
C MET A 11 -16.85 18.23 21.16
N SER A 12 -15.98 19.02 20.54
CA SER A 12 -15.68 18.87 19.12
C SER A 12 -14.87 17.60 18.95
N ALA A 13 -15.50 16.57 18.40
CA ALA A 13 -14.77 15.40 17.97
C ALA A 13 -13.88 15.81 16.79
N VAL A 14 -12.58 15.86 17.01
CA VAL A 14 -11.62 16.13 15.94
C VAL A 14 -11.42 14.82 15.19
N CYS A 15 -12.17 14.65 14.09
CA CYS A 15 -11.85 13.60 13.12
C CYS A 15 -10.59 14.02 12.37
N ALA A 16 -9.57 13.17 12.35
CA ALA A 16 -8.38 13.41 11.52
C ALA A 16 -8.83 13.61 10.07
N PRO A 17 -8.35 14.67 9.37
CA PRO A 17 -8.71 14.88 7.97
C PRO A 17 -8.33 13.65 7.15
N ALA A 18 -9.18 13.26 6.19
CA ALA A 18 -8.90 12.13 5.30
C ALA A 18 -7.56 12.29 4.56
N ALA A 19 -7.07 13.53 4.39
CA ALA A 19 -5.78 13.82 3.79
C ALA A 19 -4.59 13.26 4.58
N GLU A 20 -4.68 13.14 5.92
CA GLU A 20 -3.61 12.57 6.74
C GLU A 20 -3.50 11.06 6.59
N GLN A 21 -4.60 10.40 6.26
CA GLN A 21 -4.64 8.97 6.03
C GLN A 21 -4.35 8.59 4.58
N GLY A 22 -4.19 9.58 3.69
CA GLY A 22 -4.05 9.38 2.26
C GLY A 22 -5.38 9.18 1.56
N LYS A 23 -5.33 9.07 0.25
CA LYS A 23 -6.50 8.88 -0.61
C LYS A 23 -6.63 7.42 -1.00
N ALA A 24 -7.85 6.89 -0.98
CA ALA A 24 -8.15 5.57 -1.51
C ALA A 24 -7.82 5.51 -3.00
N VAL A 25 -7.13 4.46 -3.43
CA VAL A 25 -6.78 4.23 -4.83
C VAL A 25 -7.39 2.91 -5.27
N GLN A 26 -8.11 2.94 -6.39
CA GLN A 26 -8.90 1.81 -6.88
C GLN A 26 -8.81 1.69 -8.40
N GLY A 27 -9.17 0.51 -8.92
CA GLY A 27 -9.30 0.28 -10.35
C GLY A 27 -8.01 0.51 -11.13
N GLN A 28 -8.13 1.14 -12.29
CA GLN A 28 -6.99 1.38 -13.18
C GLN A 28 -5.87 2.20 -12.51
N ALA A 29 -6.24 3.17 -11.68
CA ALA A 29 -5.25 3.96 -10.94
C ALA A 29 -4.44 3.08 -9.98
N LEU A 30 -5.08 2.10 -9.34
CA LEU A 30 -4.41 1.14 -8.47
C LEU A 30 -3.47 0.25 -9.27
N ARG A 31 -3.90 -0.22 -10.45
CA ARG A 31 -3.05 -1.01 -11.32
C ARG A 31 -1.81 -0.23 -11.77
N GLU A 32 -1.99 0.98 -12.24
CA GLU A 32 -0.89 1.85 -12.68
C GLU A 32 0.09 2.17 -11.55
N MET A 33 -0.42 2.27 -10.34
CA MET A 33 0.39 2.54 -9.17
C MET A 33 1.36 1.41 -8.86
N PHE A 34 0.93 0.16 -9.02
CA PHE A 34 1.76 -1.01 -8.70
C PHE A 34 2.49 -1.60 -9.90
N ALA A 35 1.89 -1.61 -11.10
CA ALA A 35 2.53 -2.22 -12.28
C ALA A 35 3.86 -1.54 -12.60
N GLU A 36 4.92 -2.33 -12.69
CA GLU A 36 6.29 -1.89 -12.92
C GLU A 36 6.81 -0.93 -11.84
N HIS A 37 6.36 -1.15 -10.60
CA HIS A 37 6.84 -0.41 -9.44
C HIS A 37 7.33 -1.35 -8.35
N GLU A 38 8.29 -0.86 -7.57
CA GLU A 38 8.78 -1.52 -6.38
C GLU A 38 8.09 -0.92 -5.15
N PHE A 39 7.52 -1.76 -4.32
CA PHE A 39 6.89 -1.38 -3.06
C PHE A 39 7.74 -1.92 -1.91
N GLY A 40 8.19 -1.05 -1.03
CA GLY A 40 9.04 -1.46 0.08
C GLY A 40 9.18 -0.40 1.15
N ASP A 41 9.67 -0.82 2.32
CA ASP A 41 9.96 0.08 3.43
C ASP A 41 11.44 0.45 3.52
N GLY A 42 12.26 -0.09 2.64
CA GLY A 42 13.70 0.16 2.61
C GLY A 42 14.51 -0.70 3.58
N VAL A 43 13.87 -1.48 4.44
CA VAL A 43 14.54 -2.26 5.49
C VAL A 43 14.09 -3.72 5.50
N HIS A 44 12.78 -3.96 5.60
CA HIS A 44 12.24 -5.29 5.83
C HIS A 44 11.80 -5.99 4.56
N PHE A 45 11.30 -5.25 3.59
CA PHE A 45 10.79 -5.84 2.36
C PHE A 45 10.95 -4.90 1.16
N ALA A 46 11.02 -5.49 -0.02
CA ALA A 46 10.95 -4.81 -1.30
C ALA A 46 10.37 -5.77 -2.33
N TYR A 47 9.20 -5.45 -2.86
CA TYR A 47 8.50 -6.28 -3.84
C TYR A 47 8.37 -5.53 -5.16
N ARG A 48 8.78 -6.16 -6.25
CA ARG A 48 8.67 -5.60 -7.60
C ARG A 48 7.51 -6.24 -8.31
N PHE A 49 6.51 -5.43 -8.62
CA PHE A 49 5.29 -5.87 -9.26
C PHE A 49 5.39 -5.65 -10.76
N ARG A 50 5.39 -6.73 -11.53
CA ARG A 50 5.49 -6.66 -12.98
C ARG A 50 4.11 -6.56 -13.63
N ALA A 51 4.04 -5.89 -14.78
CA ALA A 51 2.79 -5.74 -15.51
C ALA A 51 2.19 -7.07 -15.96
N ASP A 52 3.00 -8.12 -16.07
CA ASP A 52 2.55 -9.45 -16.45
C ASP A 52 1.82 -10.22 -15.32
N GLY A 53 1.70 -9.63 -14.14
CA GLY A 53 1.02 -10.25 -13.01
C GLY A 53 1.93 -11.05 -12.09
N THR A 54 3.24 -10.96 -12.27
CA THR A 54 4.20 -11.58 -11.34
C THR A 54 4.79 -10.54 -10.41
N PHE A 55 5.24 -10.98 -9.25
CA PHE A 55 6.10 -10.15 -8.41
C PHE A 55 7.24 -10.98 -7.83
N SER A 56 8.33 -10.29 -7.54
CA SER A 56 9.49 -10.88 -6.90
C SER A 56 10.16 -9.83 -6.02
N GLY A 57 10.97 -10.27 -5.10
CA GLY A 57 11.69 -9.35 -4.25
C GLY A 57 12.32 -10.03 -3.07
N THR A 58 12.45 -9.28 -1.99
CA THR A 58 13.03 -9.78 -0.74
C THR A 58 12.15 -9.42 0.44
N GLU A 59 12.15 -10.27 1.44
CA GLU A 59 11.51 -10.05 2.73
C GLU A 59 12.44 -10.59 3.80
N MET A 60 12.85 -9.74 4.72
CA MET A 60 13.82 -10.11 5.75
C MET A 60 15.06 -10.78 5.16
N ALA A 61 15.58 -10.22 4.07
CA ALA A 61 16.73 -10.71 3.31
C ALA A 61 16.54 -12.07 2.62
N LYS A 62 15.32 -12.59 2.57
CA LYS A 62 15.00 -13.83 1.85
C LYS A 62 14.31 -13.52 0.54
N ASP A 63 14.65 -14.25 -0.50
CA ASP A 63 13.99 -14.11 -1.79
C ASP A 63 12.55 -14.61 -1.72
N VAL A 64 11.65 -13.80 -2.26
CA VAL A 64 10.21 -14.12 -2.32
C VAL A 64 9.70 -13.87 -3.72
N ARG A 65 8.64 -14.57 -4.10
CA ARG A 65 7.98 -14.38 -5.40
C ARG A 65 6.54 -14.86 -5.35
N GLY A 66 5.76 -14.38 -6.28
CA GLY A 66 4.36 -14.75 -6.39
C GLY A 66 3.70 -14.12 -7.59
N THR A 67 2.39 -14.08 -7.54
CA THR A 67 1.54 -13.44 -8.55
C THR A 67 0.64 -12.41 -7.89
N TRP A 68 0.22 -11.41 -8.66
CA TRP A 68 -0.66 -10.36 -8.17
C TRP A 68 -1.74 -10.04 -9.20
N ARG A 69 -2.84 -9.50 -8.71
CA ARG A 69 -3.98 -9.08 -9.52
C ARG A 69 -4.80 -8.04 -8.78
N LEU A 70 -5.67 -7.37 -9.50
CA LEU A 70 -6.68 -6.53 -8.88
C LEU A 70 -7.99 -7.29 -8.77
N SER A 71 -8.68 -7.07 -7.66
CA SER A 71 -10.02 -7.60 -7.44
C SER A 71 -10.89 -6.46 -6.92
N GLY A 72 -11.76 -5.92 -7.79
CA GLY A 72 -12.58 -4.78 -7.42
C GLY A 72 -11.75 -3.59 -6.98
N ARG A 73 -11.80 -3.27 -5.70
CA ARG A 73 -11.12 -2.12 -5.11
C ARG A 73 -9.80 -2.48 -4.43
N GLU A 74 -9.38 -3.72 -4.58
CA GLU A 74 -8.24 -4.24 -3.83
C GLU A 74 -7.14 -4.75 -4.73
N ILE A 75 -5.92 -4.67 -4.23
CA ILE A 75 -4.79 -5.39 -4.79
C ILE A 75 -4.64 -6.70 -4.03
N CYS A 76 -4.48 -7.79 -4.76
CA CYS A 76 -4.36 -9.13 -4.20
C CYS A 76 -3.06 -9.75 -4.67
N TRP A 77 -2.38 -10.46 -3.79
CA TRP A 77 -1.25 -11.28 -4.21
C TRP A 77 -1.24 -12.65 -3.57
N THR A 78 -0.64 -13.59 -4.27
CA THR A 78 -0.51 -14.97 -3.83
C THR A 78 0.97 -15.31 -3.79
N TRP A 79 1.44 -15.73 -2.65
CA TRP A 79 2.82 -16.17 -2.49
C TRP A 79 3.02 -17.52 -3.17
N ARG A 80 4.09 -17.64 -3.95
CA ARG A 80 4.52 -18.92 -4.52
C ARG A 80 5.77 -19.44 -3.83
N GLN A 81 6.58 -18.53 -3.33
CA GLN A 81 7.76 -18.85 -2.52
C GLN A 81 7.93 -17.74 -1.47
N PRO A 82 7.68 -18.07 -0.18
CA PRO A 82 7.04 -19.31 0.30
C PRO A 82 5.59 -19.42 -0.18
N ARG A 83 5.08 -20.64 -0.28
CA ARG A 83 3.69 -20.86 -0.70
C ARG A 83 2.72 -20.31 0.35
N GLY A 84 1.73 -19.56 -0.09
CA GLY A 84 0.72 -18.98 0.77
C GLY A 84 -0.60 -18.80 0.07
N ALA A 85 -1.63 -18.46 0.83
CA ALA A 85 -2.95 -18.13 0.30
C ALA A 85 -2.96 -16.73 -0.31
N GLU A 86 -3.94 -16.46 -1.16
CA GLU A 86 -4.15 -15.11 -1.69
C GLU A 86 -4.57 -14.16 -0.57
N GLU A 87 -3.96 -12.99 -0.54
CA GLU A 87 -4.28 -11.93 0.39
C GLU A 87 -4.61 -10.65 -0.39
N CYS A 88 -5.69 -9.98 0.00
CA CYS A 88 -6.18 -8.79 -0.68
C CYS A 88 -6.18 -7.59 0.26
N TYR A 89 -5.84 -6.42 -0.28
CA TYR A 89 -5.69 -5.19 0.50
C TYR A 89 -6.29 -3.99 -0.23
N ALA A 90 -6.92 -3.10 0.52
CA ALA A 90 -7.30 -1.79 0.05
C ALA A 90 -6.12 -0.84 0.18
N ALA A 91 -5.86 -0.02 -0.83
CA ALA A 91 -4.71 0.87 -0.86
C ALA A 91 -5.10 2.32 -0.59
N ARG A 92 -4.27 3.01 0.17
CA ARG A 92 -4.31 4.46 0.36
C ARG A 92 -2.94 5.05 0.01
N LYS A 93 -2.96 6.17 -0.70
CA LYS A 93 -1.74 6.82 -1.18
C LYS A 93 -1.65 8.24 -0.66
N ARG A 94 -0.47 8.61 -0.20
CA ARG A 94 -0.10 9.98 0.14
C ARG A 94 1.30 10.26 -0.42
N GLY A 95 1.36 11.02 -1.54
CA GLY A 95 2.61 11.15 -2.28
C GLY A 95 3.10 9.80 -2.80
N SER A 96 4.33 9.44 -2.50
CA SER A 96 4.89 8.12 -2.83
C SER A 96 4.66 7.07 -1.75
N GLU A 97 4.09 7.47 -0.62
CA GLU A 97 3.80 6.57 0.49
C GLU A 97 2.48 5.85 0.27
N VAL A 98 2.47 4.55 0.51
CA VAL A 98 1.30 3.71 0.35
C VAL A 98 1.08 2.86 1.59
N SER A 99 -0.16 2.86 2.06
CA SER A 99 -0.61 1.98 3.14
C SER A 99 -1.60 0.97 2.57
N LEU A 100 -1.46 -0.27 2.95
CA LEU A 100 -2.37 -1.35 2.55
C LEU A 100 -3.12 -1.85 3.78
N PHE A 101 -4.44 -1.88 3.66
CA PHE A 101 -5.35 -2.21 4.74
C PHE A 101 -6.13 -3.49 4.47
N ARG A 102 -6.34 -4.25 5.51
CA ARG A 102 -7.18 -5.43 5.49
C ARG A 102 -8.04 -5.42 6.75
N ASN A 103 -9.36 -5.52 6.57
CA ASN A 103 -10.31 -5.44 7.68
C ASN A 103 -10.12 -4.18 8.55
N GLY A 104 -9.84 -3.05 7.90
CA GLY A 104 -9.65 -1.77 8.58
C GLY A 104 -8.31 -1.60 9.29
N SER A 105 -7.44 -2.61 9.26
CA SER A 105 -6.11 -2.53 9.87
C SER A 105 -5.03 -2.38 8.81
N GLU A 106 -4.08 -1.49 9.07
CA GLU A 106 -2.90 -1.34 8.23
C GLU A 106 -2.01 -2.57 8.35
N GLN A 107 -1.76 -3.23 7.23
CA GLN A 107 -0.93 -4.44 7.16
C GLN A 107 0.44 -4.16 6.58
N TRP A 108 0.50 -3.24 5.62
CA TRP A 108 1.74 -2.87 4.94
C TRP A 108 1.83 -1.37 4.82
N TYR A 109 3.02 -0.87 4.99
CA TYR A 109 3.35 0.53 4.76
C TYR A 109 4.71 0.59 4.06
N GLY A 110 4.77 1.38 3.01
CA GLY A 110 6.01 1.54 2.28
C GLY A 110 5.91 2.66 1.25
N THR A 111 6.94 2.75 0.43
CA THR A 111 6.98 3.69 -0.68
C THR A 111 6.98 2.95 -2.00
N LEU A 112 6.42 3.57 -3.01
CA LEU A 112 6.44 3.08 -4.38
C LEU A 112 7.44 3.89 -5.19
N LYS A 113 8.25 3.19 -5.96
CA LYS A 113 9.16 3.79 -6.92
C LYS A 113 9.18 2.96 -8.20
N PRO A 114 9.38 3.59 -9.37
CA PRO A 114 9.48 2.84 -10.61
C PRO A 114 10.62 1.83 -10.56
N ILE A 115 10.40 0.66 -11.13
CA ILE A 115 11.47 -0.30 -11.32
C ILE A 115 12.38 0.25 -12.41
N ARG A 116 13.63 0.48 -12.06
CA ARG A 116 14.59 0.92 -13.04
C ARG A 116 15.05 -0.28 -13.86
N SER A 117 14.70 -0.27 -15.16
CA SER A 117 15.35 -1.18 -16.06
C SER A 117 16.80 -0.75 -16.19
N GLN A 118 17.73 -1.63 -15.91
CA GLN A 118 19.13 -1.37 -16.20
C GLN A 118 19.29 -1.22 -17.71
N PRO A 119 20.00 -0.20 -18.19
CA PRO A 119 20.24 -0.09 -19.62
C PRO A 119 20.94 -1.33 -20.12
N LEU A 120 20.40 -1.93 -21.17
CA LEU A 120 21.05 -3.03 -21.86
C LEU A 120 22.42 -2.55 -22.36
N GLY A 121 23.45 -3.26 -21.99
CA GLY A 121 24.81 -2.89 -22.37
C GLY A 121 25.47 -1.86 -21.47
N GLY A 122 24.85 -1.50 -20.38
CA GLY A 122 25.45 -0.65 -19.35
C GLY A 122 26.54 -1.37 -18.63
N SER A 123 27.37 -1.92 -19.35
CA SER A 123 28.41 -2.63 -18.73
C SER A 123 29.51 -1.82 -18.34
N LYS A 124 29.87 -2.04 -17.58
CA LYS A 124 31.07 -2.09 -17.21
C LYS A 124 31.60 -1.89 -16.27
#